data_0a2c2381a769b873265ae7802ef459da
#
_entry.id   0a2c2381a769b873265ae7802ef459da
#
_cell.length_a   1.000
_cell.length_b   1.000
_cell.length_c   1.000
_cell.angle_alpha   90.00
_cell.angle_beta   90.00
_cell.angle_gamma   90.00
#
_symmetry.space_group_name_H-M   'P 1'
#
loop_
_entity.id
_entity.type
_entity.pdbx_description
1 polymer ?
#
loop_
_entity_poly.entity_id
_entity_poly.type
_entity_poly.pdbx_seq_one_letter_code
_entity_poly.pdbx_strand_id
1 'polypeptide(L)'
;MRFPDPQLRGFALPLVVTTSALLLLSSMSLQTLALHARQRSSQALVTAQNRDAERSVAMAFHQHAAGAHACLLALPSSEWEKSGVCPGVSSAALLSGHVADHDWELLDWQPQGAMAGTLWLGWSDGRQSRLDLELRS
;
A
#
# COMPACT_ATOMS: atom_id res chain seq x y z
N MET A 1 39.93 22.53 56.64
CA MET A 1 38.95 21.66 55.94
C MET A 1 37.63 21.72 56.67
N ARG A 2 36.64 22.36 56.08
CA ARG A 2 35.26 22.28 56.59
C ARG A 2 34.67 20.96 56.12
N PHE A 3 34.36 20.09 57.08
CA PHE A 3 33.57 18.92 56.79
C PHE A 3 32.17 19.37 56.32
N PRO A 4 31.62 18.89 55.19
CA PRO A 4 30.28 19.21 54.79
C PRO A 4 29.31 18.73 55.88
N ASP A 5 28.40 19.60 56.23
CA ASP A 5 27.35 19.43 57.21
C ASP A 5 26.61 18.11 57.02
N PRO A 6 26.45 17.25 58.03
CA PRO A 6 25.78 15.96 57.87
C PRO A 6 24.29 16.09 57.45
N GLN A 7 23.71 17.28 57.62
CA GLN A 7 22.34 17.55 57.14
C GLN A 7 22.22 17.60 55.62
N LEU A 8 23.28 17.94 54.90
CA LEU A 8 23.29 17.95 53.42
C LEU A 8 23.38 16.54 52.79
N ARG A 9 23.86 15.56 53.56
CA ARG A 9 23.93 14.17 53.07
C ARG A 9 22.56 13.49 52.92
N GLY A 10 21.55 13.90 53.70
CA GLY A 10 20.19 13.37 53.62
C GLY A 10 19.41 13.88 52.41
N PHE A 11 19.80 15.00 51.81
CA PHE A 11 19.14 15.59 50.64
C PHE A 11 19.68 15.07 49.30
N ALA A 12 20.92 14.60 49.25
CA ALA A 12 21.55 14.15 48.01
C ALA A 12 20.92 12.86 47.49
N LEU A 13 20.52 11.94 48.36
CA LEU A 13 19.95 10.64 47.98
C LEU A 13 18.57 10.76 47.32
N PRO A 14 17.57 11.46 47.88
CA PRO A 14 16.29 11.67 47.22
C PRO A 14 16.40 12.51 45.92
N LEU A 15 17.36 13.45 45.86
CA LEU A 15 17.63 14.26 44.66
C LEU A 15 18.18 13.38 43.53
N VAL A 16 19.10 12.48 43.79
CA VAL A 16 19.65 11.54 42.81
C VAL A 16 18.58 10.58 42.30
N VAL A 17 17.74 10.05 43.17
CA VAL A 17 16.65 9.14 42.80
C VAL A 17 15.62 9.86 41.94
N THR A 18 15.22 11.08 42.27
CA THR A 18 14.24 11.86 41.49
C THR A 18 14.80 12.26 40.13
N THR A 19 16.05 12.68 40.03
CA THR A 19 16.69 13.02 38.76
C THR A 19 16.86 11.78 37.87
N SER A 20 17.24 10.64 38.44
CA SER A 20 17.33 9.38 37.71
C SER A 20 15.98 8.92 37.18
N ALA A 21 14.92 9.03 37.97
CA ALA A 21 13.56 8.69 37.54
C ALA A 21 13.07 9.59 36.39
N LEU A 22 13.33 10.89 36.46
CA LEU A 22 12.99 11.84 35.39
C LEU A 22 13.75 11.55 34.10
N LEU A 23 15.04 11.21 34.17
CA LEU A 23 15.84 10.84 32.99
C LEU A 23 15.36 9.54 32.38
N LEU A 24 14.99 8.53 33.15
CA LEU A 24 14.44 7.28 32.65
C LEU A 24 13.09 7.49 31.95
N LEU A 25 12.19 8.27 32.54
CA LEU A 25 10.91 8.60 31.96
C LEU A 25 11.06 9.37 30.63
N SER A 26 11.98 10.33 30.58
CA SER A 26 12.28 11.09 29.38
C SER A 26 12.85 10.19 28.25
N SER A 27 13.73 9.27 28.60
CA SER A 27 14.30 8.30 27.66
C SER A 27 13.25 7.38 27.08
N MET A 28 12.32 6.87 27.88
CA MET A 28 11.21 6.03 27.40
C MET A 28 10.29 6.80 26.45
N SER A 29 10.00 8.06 26.73
CA SER A 29 9.17 8.90 25.86
C SER A 29 9.81 9.13 24.49
N LEU A 30 11.11 9.38 24.43
CA LEU A 30 11.83 9.56 23.18
C LEU A 30 11.88 8.27 22.34
N GLN A 31 12.06 7.11 22.98
CA GLN A 31 12.04 5.82 22.28
C GLN A 31 10.68 5.52 21.68
N THR A 32 9.60 5.82 22.40
CA THR A 32 8.23 5.63 21.91
C THR A 32 7.94 6.50 20.69
N LEU A 33 8.35 7.77 20.73
CA LEU A 33 8.21 8.69 19.60
C LEU A 33 9.01 8.22 18.36
N ALA A 34 10.23 7.73 18.57
CA ALA A 34 11.05 7.20 17.48
C ALA A 34 10.44 5.96 16.84
N LEU A 35 9.87 5.05 17.63
CA LEU A 35 9.15 3.86 17.13
C LEU A 35 7.92 4.25 16.32
N HIS A 36 7.11 5.18 16.81
CA HIS A 36 5.95 5.69 16.07
C HIS A 36 6.33 6.37 14.75
N ALA A 37 7.41 7.14 14.74
CA ALA A 37 7.91 7.75 13.52
C ALA A 37 8.36 6.70 12.48
N ARG A 38 9.06 5.65 12.91
CA ARG A 38 9.46 4.53 12.04
C ARG A 38 8.25 3.76 11.50
N GLN A 39 7.25 3.50 12.35
CA GLN A 39 6.02 2.82 11.91
C GLN A 39 5.27 3.64 10.86
N ARG A 40 5.13 4.96 11.05
CA ARG A 40 4.49 5.85 10.06
C ARG A 40 5.24 5.87 8.74
N SER A 41 6.57 5.94 8.77
CA SER A 41 7.36 5.96 7.55
C SER A 41 7.32 4.63 6.80
N SER A 42 7.34 3.49 7.49
CA SER A 42 7.18 2.17 6.85
C SER A 42 5.79 1.97 6.25
N GLN A 43 4.74 2.41 6.93
CA GLN A 43 3.37 2.38 6.40
C GLN A 43 3.22 3.29 5.17
N ALA A 44 3.85 4.46 5.16
CA ALA A 44 3.83 5.36 4.01
C ALA A 44 4.54 4.74 2.80
N LEU A 45 5.66 4.04 3.00
CA LEU A 45 6.36 3.31 1.94
C LEU A 45 5.50 2.19 1.36
N VAL A 46 4.90 1.36 2.18
CA VAL A 46 4.01 0.28 1.74
C VAL A 46 2.82 0.85 0.95
N THR A 47 2.21 1.92 1.43
CA THR A 47 1.10 2.59 0.72
C THR A 47 1.55 3.14 -0.63
N ALA A 48 2.73 3.75 -0.72
CA ALA A 48 3.29 4.26 -1.97
C ALA A 48 3.57 3.11 -2.96
N GLN A 49 4.18 2.02 -2.51
CA GLN A 49 4.44 0.83 -3.34
C GLN A 49 3.14 0.22 -3.86
N ASN A 50 2.10 0.14 -3.04
CA ASN A 50 0.79 -0.37 -3.43
C ASN A 50 0.14 0.51 -4.51
N ARG A 51 0.22 1.82 -4.37
CA ARG A 51 -0.29 2.76 -5.39
C ARG A 51 0.48 2.67 -6.70
N ASP A 52 1.78 2.47 -6.65
CA ASP A 52 2.60 2.32 -7.85
C ASP A 52 2.30 1.00 -8.55
N ALA A 53 2.06 -0.08 -7.83
CA ALA A 53 1.61 -1.35 -8.38
C ALA A 53 0.24 -1.20 -9.07
N GLU A 54 -0.73 -0.56 -8.43
CA GLU A 54 -2.05 -0.27 -9.00
C GLU A 54 -1.96 0.57 -10.28
N ARG A 55 -1.12 1.61 -10.29
CA ARG A 55 -0.87 2.42 -11.49
C ARG A 55 -0.27 1.61 -12.63
N SER A 56 0.66 0.71 -12.32
CA SER A 56 1.29 -0.14 -13.32
C SER A 56 0.29 -1.08 -13.98
N VAL A 57 -0.63 -1.66 -13.21
CA VAL A 57 -1.72 -2.47 -13.75
C VAL A 57 -2.67 -1.62 -14.59
N ALA A 58 -3.05 -0.44 -14.11
CA ALA A 58 -3.91 0.49 -14.84
C ALA A 58 -3.30 0.90 -16.18
N MET A 59 -2.01 1.16 -16.23
CA MET A 59 -1.29 1.48 -17.48
C MET A 59 -1.26 0.29 -18.43
N ALA A 60 -1.07 -0.93 -17.92
CA ALA A 60 -1.11 -2.14 -18.74
C ALA A 60 -2.49 -2.32 -19.38
N PHE A 61 -3.57 -2.15 -18.63
CA PHE A 61 -4.93 -2.18 -19.17
C PHE A 61 -5.17 -1.09 -20.20
N HIS A 62 -4.67 0.11 -19.97
CA HIS A 62 -4.76 1.21 -20.93
C HIS A 62 -4.05 0.88 -22.26
N GLN A 63 -2.86 0.28 -22.20
CA GLN A 63 -2.13 -0.18 -23.37
C GLN A 63 -2.89 -1.29 -24.11
N HIS A 64 -3.47 -2.24 -23.39
CA HIS A 64 -4.29 -3.29 -23.98
C HIS A 64 -5.56 -2.74 -24.63
N ALA A 65 -6.15 -1.68 -24.10
CA ALA A 65 -7.32 -1.03 -24.70
C ALA A 65 -7.02 -0.39 -26.05
N ALA A 66 -5.79 0.08 -26.26
CA ALA A 66 -5.36 0.63 -27.54
C ALA A 66 -4.95 -0.45 -28.56
N GLY A 67 -4.86 -1.72 -28.17
CA GLY A 67 -4.36 -2.84 -28.96
C GLY A 67 -5.40 -3.90 -29.27
N ALA A 68 -4.92 -5.15 -29.43
CA ALA A 68 -5.72 -6.31 -29.79
C ALA A 68 -6.81 -6.68 -28.76
N HIS A 69 -6.68 -6.24 -27.51
CA HIS A 69 -7.62 -6.53 -26.43
C HIS A 69 -8.77 -5.50 -26.32
N ALA A 70 -8.85 -4.52 -27.20
CA ALA A 70 -9.90 -3.51 -27.19
C ALA A 70 -11.31 -4.12 -27.25
N CYS A 71 -11.48 -5.19 -28.02
CA CYS A 71 -12.75 -5.92 -28.11
C CYS A 71 -13.18 -6.49 -26.74
N LEU A 72 -12.26 -7.12 -26.00
CA LEU A 72 -12.54 -7.71 -24.68
C LEU A 72 -12.88 -6.64 -23.64
N LEU A 73 -12.16 -5.53 -23.66
CA LEU A 73 -12.38 -4.43 -22.70
C LEU A 73 -13.68 -3.65 -22.96
N ALA A 74 -14.27 -3.78 -24.11
CA ALA A 74 -15.61 -3.26 -24.40
C ALA A 74 -16.73 -4.08 -23.75
N LEU A 75 -16.43 -5.26 -23.23
CA LEU A 75 -17.37 -6.21 -22.64
C LEU A 75 -17.03 -6.49 -21.17
N PRO A 76 -18.01 -6.80 -20.34
CA PRO A 76 -17.73 -7.24 -18.97
C PRO A 76 -16.95 -8.56 -18.98
N SER A 77 -16.11 -8.76 -17.97
CA SER A 77 -15.22 -9.94 -17.85
C SER A 77 -15.98 -11.27 -17.84
N SER A 78 -17.22 -11.27 -17.38
CA SER A 78 -18.10 -12.44 -17.40
C SER A 78 -18.44 -12.94 -18.83
N GLU A 79 -18.26 -12.12 -19.83
CA GLU A 79 -18.53 -12.44 -21.24
C GLU A 79 -17.28 -12.80 -22.05
N TRP A 80 -16.09 -12.63 -21.49
CA TRP A 80 -14.83 -12.87 -22.22
C TRP A 80 -14.61 -14.31 -22.63
N GLU A 81 -15.13 -15.26 -21.86
CA GLU A 81 -14.97 -16.69 -22.13
C GLU A 81 -16.01 -17.25 -23.11
N LYS A 82 -17.02 -16.45 -23.50
CA LYS A 82 -18.01 -16.86 -24.46
C LYS A 82 -17.39 -16.98 -25.88
N SER A 83 -17.54 -18.11 -26.47
CA SER A 83 -17.01 -18.39 -27.82
C SER A 83 -17.59 -17.42 -28.85
N GLY A 84 -16.73 -16.86 -29.71
CA GLY A 84 -17.10 -15.99 -30.80
C GLY A 84 -17.28 -14.52 -30.50
N VAL A 85 -17.07 -14.09 -29.24
CA VAL A 85 -17.21 -12.68 -28.83
C VAL A 85 -16.05 -11.83 -29.35
N CYS A 86 -14.82 -12.30 -29.22
CA CYS A 86 -13.61 -11.67 -29.74
C CYS A 86 -12.71 -12.74 -30.35
N PRO A 87 -12.97 -13.15 -31.63
CA PRO A 87 -12.24 -14.26 -32.23
C PRO A 87 -10.74 -13.93 -32.37
N GLY A 88 -9.89 -14.88 -32.00
CA GLY A 88 -8.43 -14.75 -32.10
C GLY A 88 -7.78 -13.93 -30.99
N VAL A 89 -8.51 -13.47 -29.98
CA VAL A 89 -7.99 -12.71 -28.86
C VAL A 89 -8.06 -13.53 -27.59
N SER A 90 -6.92 -13.71 -26.91
CA SER A 90 -6.84 -14.38 -25.63
C SER A 90 -7.02 -13.39 -24.48
N SER A 91 -7.86 -13.74 -23.50
CA SER A 91 -8.04 -12.96 -22.28
C SER A 91 -6.92 -13.17 -21.25
N ALA A 92 -6.02 -14.12 -21.46
CA ALA A 92 -5.02 -14.52 -20.47
C ALA A 92 -4.16 -13.37 -19.94
N ALA A 93 -3.77 -12.42 -20.80
CA ALA A 93 -2.98 -11.25 -20.42
C ALA A 93 -3.75 -10.26 -19.52
N LEU A 94 -5.08 -10.30 -19.54
CA LEU A 94 -5.95 -9.44 -18.75
C LEU A 94 -6.42 -10.09 -17.46
N LEU A 95 -6.27 -11.39 -17.30
CA LEU A 95 -6.77 -12.14 -16.14
C LEU A 95 -5.81 -12.16 -14.98
N SER A 96 -4.52 -12.09 -15.21
CA SER A 96 -3.50 -12.11 -14.17
C SER A 96 -2.18 -11.52 -14.68
N GLY A 97 -1.35 -11.14 -13.74
CA GLY A 97 -0.02 -10.65 -14.04
C GLY A 97 0.84 -10.49 -12.78
N HIS A 98 2.04 -10.01 -13.00
CA HIS A 98 3.03 -9.75 -11.95
C HIS A 98 3.52 -8.31 -12.07
N VAL A 99 3.47 -7.57 -10.96
CA VAL A 99 3.94 -6.18 -10.88
C VAL A 99 4.73 -6.00 -9.61
N ALA A 100 5.98 -5.52 -9.74
CA ALA A 100 6.93 -5.46 -8.64
C ALA A 100 7.06 -6.87 -8.00
N ASP A 101 6.88 -7.02 -6.71
CA ASP A 101 6.94 -8.31 -6.01
C ASP A 101 5.55 -8.90 -5.72
N HIS A 102 4.51 -8.44 -6.43
CA HIS A 102 3.13 -8.84 -6.21
C HIS A 102 2.52 -9.47 -7.45
N ASP A 103 1.84 -10.59 -7.24
CA ASP A 103 0.96 -11.17 -8.24
C ASP A 103 -0.44 -10.57 -8.08
N TRP A 104 -1.09 -10.33 -9.19
CA TRP A 104 -2.47 -9.88 -9.22
C TRP A 104 -3.32 -10.77 -10.10
N GLU A 105 -4.61 -10.86 -9.79
CA GLU A 105 -5.60 -11.49 -10.63
C GLU A 105 -6.82 -10.56 -10.82
N LEU A 106 -7.43 -10.67 -11.97
CA LEU A 106 -8.66 -9.95 -12.27
C LEU A 106 -9.83 -10.63 -11.54
N LEU A 107 -10.52 -9.88 -10.70
CA LEU A 107 -11.75 -10.33 -10.06
C LEU A 107 -12.96 -10.00 -10.92
N ASP A 108 -13.01 -8.79 -11.45
CA ASP A 108 -14.09 -8.34 -12.33
C ASP A 108 -13.66 -7.13 -13.17
N TRP A 109 -14.24 -7.01 -14.34
CA TRP A 109 -14.16 -5.84 -15.20
C TRP A 109 -15.54 -5.45 -15.68
N GLN A 110 -15.92 -4.21 -15.48
CA GLN A 110 -17.20 -3.63 -15.88
C GLN A 110 -16.95 -2.39 -16.73
N PRO A 111 -17.19 -2.44 -18.06
CA PRO A 111 -17.08 -1.27 -18.90
C PRO A 111 -18.20 -0.28 -18.57
N GLN A 112 -17.85 1.00 -18.56
CA GLN A 112 -18.77 2.13 -18.39
C GLN A 112 -18.72 3.02 -19.61
N GLY A 113 -19.49 2.70 -20.62
CA GLY A 113 -19.41 3.37 -21.91
C GLY A 113 -18.20 2.92 -22.76
N ALA A 114 -17.90 3.65 -23.82
CA ALA A 114 -16.87 3.28 -24.80
C ALA A 114 -15.43 3.55 -24.31
N MET A 115 -15.25 4.40 -23.30
CA MET A 115 -13.95 4.99 -22.94
C MET A 115 -13.63 4.89 -21.44
N ALA A 116 -14.39 4.13 -20.69
CA ALA A 116 -14.17 4.00 -19.25
C ALA A 116 -14.63 2.63 -18.74
N GLY A 117 -14.14 2.24 -17.57
CA GLY A 117 -14.58 1.03 -16.90
C GLY A 117 -14.04 0.95 -15.49
N THR A 118 -14.59 0.04 -14.72
CA THR A 118 -14.16 -0.26 -13.36
C THR A 118 -13.52 -1.64 -13.31
N LEU A 119 -12.34 -1.69 -12.72
CA LEU A 119 -11.50 -2.86 -12.58
C LEU A 119 -11.41 -3.26 -11.10
N TRP A 120 -11.71 -4.52 -10.80
CA TRP A 120 -11.47 -5.11 -9.48
C TRP A 120 -10.34 -6.12 -9.56
N LEU A 121 -9.33 -5.91 -8.74
CA LEU A 121 -8.13 -6.74 -8.66
C LEU A 121 -8.04 -7.43 -7.31
N GLY A 122 -7.60 -8.68 -7.30
CA GLY A 122 -7.12 -9.41 -6.13
C GLY A 122 -5.59 -9.48 -6.15
N TRP A 123 -4.97 -9.19 -5.02
CA TRP A 123 -3.52 -9.23 -4.86
C TRP A 123 -3.09 -10.47 -4.05
N SER A 124 -1.88 -10.95 -4.28
CA SER A 124 -1.32 -12.13 -3.59
C SER A 124 -1.24 -11.99 -2.07
N ASP A 125 -1.25 -10.77 -1.55
CA ASP A 125 -1.28 -10.48 -0.12
C ASP A 125 -2.70 -10.48 0.50
N GLY A 126 -3.72 -10.78 -0.29
CA GLY A 126 -5.13 -10.82 0.13
C GLY A 126 -5.88 -9.49 0.01
N ARG A 127 -5.20 -8.42 -0.42
CA ARG A 127 -5.84 -7.13 -0.66
C ARG A 127 -6.70 -7.18 -1.94
N GLN A 128 -7.72 -6.36 -1.97
CA GLN A 128 -8.52 -6.09 -3.15
C GLN A 128 -8.45 -4.60 -3.48
N SER A 129 -8.34 -4.30 -4.77
CA SER A 129 -8.32 -2.92 -5.26
C SER A 129 -9.42 -2.71 -6.28
N ARG A 130 -10.06 -1.56 -6.21
CA ARG A 130 -10.99 -1.07 -7.23
C ARG A 130 -10.35 0.12 -7.92
N LEU A 131 -10.26 0.06 -9.23
CA LEU A 131 -9.70 1.11 -10.07
C LEU A 131 -10.74 1.56 -11.09
N ASP A 132 -11.02 2.85 -11.13
CA ASP A 132 -11.84 3.45 -12.18
C ASP A 132 -10.88 3.96 -13.27
N LEU A 133 -10.99 3.40 -14.46
CA LEU A 133 -10.10 3.68 -15.58
C LEU A 133 -10.81 4.49 -16.66
N GLU A 134 -10.13 5.51 -17.16
CA GLU A 134 -10.49 6.21 -18.39
C GLU A 134 -9.59 5.67 -19.50
N LEU A 135 -10.19 4.97 -20.47
CA LEU A 135 -9.49 4.36 -21.60
C LEU A 135 -9.37 5.35 -22.78
N ARG A 136 -8.93 6.58 -22.53
CA ARG A 136 -8.67 7.53 -23.61
C ARG A 136 -7.45 7.12 -24.41
N SER A 137 -7.63 7.04 -25.70
CA SER A 137 -6.54 6.94 -26.67
C SER A 137 -5.84 8.28 -26.84
#